data_f4d193e7ec77ae08e4ae5715f48a9f65
#
_entry.id   f4d193e7ec77ae08e4ae5715f48a9f65
#
_cell.length_a   1.000
_cell.length_b   1.000
_cell.length_c   1.000
_cell.angle_alpha   90.00
_cell.angle_beta   90.00
_cell.angle_gamma   90.00
#
_symmetry.space_group_name_H-M   'P 1'
#
loop_
_entity.id
_entity.type
_entity.pdbx_description
1 polymer ?
#
loop_
_entity_poly.entity_id
_entity_poly.type
_entity_poly.pdbx_seq_one_letter_code
_entity_poly.pdbx_strand_id
1 'polypeptide(L)' 'MKTNNTAKIAKIDRQLDCLEAEFATIKKRADELTAQYKRLSPEYTSLMERTEQINKEHRALLEQRWALEE' A
#
# COMPACT_ATOMS: atom_id res chain seq x y z
N MET A 1 -24.97 15.44 15.44
CA MET A 1 -23.66 15.95 15.85
C MET A 1 -22.56 15.17 15.13
N LYS A 2 -21.63 15.88 14.58
CA LYS A 2 -20.55 15.22 13.89
C LYS A 2 -19.57 14.60 14.87
N THR A 3 -19.34 13.32 14.72
CA THR A 3 -18.34 12.67 15.50
C THR A 3 -16.96 13.15 15.05
N ASN A 4 -15.98 12.92 15.88
CA ASN A 4 -14.64 13.37 15.62
C ASN A 4 -13.92 12.41 14.65
N ASN A 5 -14.43 12.35 13.42
CA ASN A 5 -13.87 11.48 12.39
C ASN A 5 -12.55 12.01 11.83
N THR A 6 -12.26 13.29 12.05
CA THR A 6 -11.02 13.90 11.57
C THR A 6 -9.78 13.15 12.04
N ALA A 7 -9.74 12.78 13.32
CA ALA A 7 -8.62 12.04 13.86
C ALA A 7 -8.50 10.63 13.24
N LYS A 8 -9.64 9.99 13.02
CA LYS A 8 -9.68 8.66 12.39
C LYS A 8 -9.21 8.72 10.94
N ILE A 9 -9.69 9.73 10.22
CA ILE A 9 -9.29 9.94 8.83
C ILE A 9 -7.79 10.23 8.74
N ALA A 10 -7.26 11.08 9.62
CA ALA A 10 -5.85 11.39 9.64
C ALA A 10 -4.98 10.15 9.90
N LYS A 11 -5.46 9.25 10.77
CA LYS A 11 -4.75 8.00 11.03
C LYS A 11 -4.73 7.10 9.80
N ILE A 12 -5.88 7.01 9.11
CA ILE A 12 -5.97 6.23 7.89
C ILE A 12 -5.05 6.82 6.81
N ASP A 13 -5.04 8.14 6.67
CA ASP A 13 -4.18 8.80 5.68
C ASP A 13 -2.70 8.50 5.94
N ARG A 14 -2.28 8.46 7.20
CA ARG A 14 -0.90 8.10 7.54
C ARG A 14 -0.59 6.66 7.17
N GLN A 15 -1.54 5.75 7.39
CA GLN A 15 -1.36 4.36 7.00
C GLN A 15 -1.28 4.23 5.48
N LEU A 16 -2.11 4.98 4.76
CA LEU A 16 -2.05 4.99 3.29
C LEU A 16 -0.70 5.50 2.80
N ASP A 17 -0.20 6.58 3.40
CA ASP A 17 1.12 7.13 3.04
C ASP A 17 2.23 6.11 3.26
N CYS A 18 2.18 5.37 4.37
CA CYS A 18 3.16 4.32 4.64
C CYS A 18 3.11 3.21 3.59
N LEU A 19 1.91 2.79 3.21
CA LEU A 19 1.74 1.75 2.19
C LEU A 19 2.24 2.24 0.84
N GLU A 20 1.97 3.49 0.49
CA GLU A 20 2.43 4.07 -0.78
C GLU A 20 3.95 4.17 -0.81
N ALA A 21 4.57 4.56 0.30
CA ALA A 21 6.02 4.62 0.39
C ALA A 21 6.65 3.23 0.25
N GLU A 22 6.06 2.24 0.90
CA GLU A 22 6.52 0.86 0.78
C GLU A 22 6.36 0.36 -0.66
N PHE A 23 5.23 0.65 -1.27
CA PHE A 23 4.97 0.26 -2.67
C PHE A 23 6.02 0.86 -3.61
N ALA A 24 6.35 2.14 -3.43
CA ALA A 24 7.35 2.79 -4.26
C ALA A 24 8.73 2.12 -4.13
N THR A 25 9.11 1.75 -2.92
CA THR A 25 10.36 1.03 -2.67
C THR A 25 10.37 -0.33 -3.35
N ILE A 26 9.27 -1.07 -3.22
CA ILE A 26 9.11 -2.39 -3.84
C ILE A 26 9.18 -2.27 -5.37
N LYS A 27 8.49 -1.30 -5.93
CA LYS A 27 8.47 -1.09 -7.37
C LYS A 27 9.86 -0.82 -7.91
N LYS A 28 10.61 0.02 -7.21
CA LYS A 28 11.98 0.33 -7.61
C LYS A 28 12.84 -0.94 -7.65
N ARG A 29 12.74 -1.76 -6.60
CA ARG A 29 13.51 -3.01 -6.55
C ARG A 29 13.04 -4.00 -7.62
N ALA A 30 11.74 -4.11 -7.85
CA ALA A 30 11.20 -4.99 -8.87
C ALA A 30 11.68 -4.57 -10.26
N ASP A 31 11.74 -3.27 -10.52
CA ASP A 31 12.25 -2.75 -11.80
C ASP A 31 13.73 -3.10 -11.97
N GLU A 32 14.53 -3.01 -10.91
CA GLU A 32 15.94 -3.40 -10.94
C GLU A 32 16.08 -4.88 -11.27
N LEU A 33 15.27 -5.74 -10.62
CA LEU A 33 15.31 -7.18 -10.89
C LEU A 33 14.88 -7.49 -12.31
N THR A 34 13.89 -6.78 -12.83
CA THR A 34 13.45 -6.93 -14.21
C THR A 34 14.58 -6.57 -15.17
N ALA A 35 15.27 -5.47 -14.91
CA ALA A 35 16.40 -5.04 -15.73
C ALA A 35 17.56 -6.05 -15.70
N GLN A 36 17.69 -6.80 -14.61
CA GLN A 36 18.72 -7.83 -14.45
C GLN A 36 18.23 -9.21 -14.93
N TYR A 37 17.05 -9.29 -15.54
CA TYR A 37 16.45 -10.56 -15.99
C TYR A 37 16.22 -11.53 -14.83
N LYS A 38 15.87 -11.02 -13.65
CA LYS A 38 15.66 -11.83 -12.44
C LYS A 38 14.20 -11.91 -12.01
N ARG A 39 13.27 -11.90 -12.97
CA ARG A 39 11.83 -11.98 -12.66
C ARG A 39 11.42 -13.33 -12.05
N LEU A 40 12.21 -14.37 -12.25
CA LEU A 40 11.92 -15.69 -11.69
C LEU A 40 12.60 -15.90 -10.35
N SER A 41 13.28 -14.89 -9.81
CA SER A 41 13.96 -15.03 -8.54
C SER A 41 12.96 -15.09 -7.38
N PRO A 42 13.31 -15.77 -6.27
CA PRO A 42 12.45 -15.75 -5.08
C PRO A 42 12.21 -14.34 -4.55
N GLU A 43 13.20 -13.45 -4.69
CA GLU A 43 13.06 -12.06 -4.27
C GLU A 43 11.92 -11.38 -5.03
N TYR A 44 11.88 -11.56 -6.36
CA TYR A 44 10.83 -10.95 -7.17
C TYR A 44 9.44 -11.48 -6.76
N THR A 45 9.34 -12.78 -6.54
CA THR A 45 8.09 -13.40 -6.10
C THR A 45 7.62 -12.81 -4.77
N SER A 46 8.54 -12.66 -3.81
CA SER A 46 8.21 -12.08 -2.51
C SER A 46 7.74 -10.63 -2.65
N LEU A 47 8.37 -9.86 -3.53
CA LEU A 47 7.98 -8.48 -3.78
C LEU A 47 6.57 -8.41 -4.36
N MET A 48 6.23 -9.29 -5.28
CA MET A 48 4.91 -9.33 -5.89
C MET A 48 3.84 -9.75 -4.88
N GLU A 49 4.14 -10.71 -4.02
CA GLU A 49 3.23 -11.11 -2.96
C GLU A 49 2.96 -9.95 -1.99
N ARG A 50 4.01 -9.21 -1.63
CA ARG A 50 3.84 -8.05 -0.75
C ARG A 50 3.04 -6.96 -1.45
N THR A 51 3.23 -6.77 -2.76
CA THR A 51 2.46 -5.80 -3.54
C THR A 51 0.97 -6.14 -3.50
N GLU A 52 0.60 -7.41 -3.65
CA GLU A 52 -0.80 -7.82 -3.53
C GLU A 52 -1.37 -7.49 -2.16
N GLN A 53 -0.60 -7.77 -1.11
CA GLN A 53 -0.98 -7.47 0.26
C GLN A 53 -1.23 -5.98 0.45
N ILE A 54 -0.29 -5.15 -0.05
CA ILE A 54 -0.39 -3.70 0.02
C ILE A 54 -1.65 -3.22 -0.69
N ASN A 55 -1.94 -3.75 -1.88
CA ASN A 55 -3.13 -3.36 -2.63
C ASN A 55 -4.41 -3.66 -1.86
N LYS A 56 -4.47 -4.82 -1.21
CA LYS A 56 -5.63 -5.19 -0.39
C LYS A 56 -5.79 -4.27 0.81
N GLU A 57 -4.70 -4.00 1.51
CA GLU A 57 -4.70 -3.10 2.67
C GLU A 57 -5.08 -1.69 2.27
N HIS A 58 -4.51 -1.22 1.16
CA HIS A 58 -4.79 0.12 0.65
C HIS A 58 -6.27 0.28 0.33
N ARG A 59 -6.83 -0.69 -0.35
CA ARG A 59 -8.26 -0.67 -0.70
C ARG A 59 -9.14 -0.69 0.55
N ALA A 60 -8.81 -1.54 1.51
CA ALA A 60 -9.57 -1.62 2.75
C ALA A 60 -9.55 -0.29 3.51
N LEU A 61 -8.39 0.36 3.53
CA LEU A 61 -8.26 1.67 4.18
C LEU A 61 -9.06 2.75 3.46
N LEU A 62 -9.07 2.73 2.13
CA LEU A 62 -9.88 3.67 1.35
C LEU A 62 -11.36 3.48 1.64
N GLU A 63 -11.82 2.25 1.71
CA GLU A 63 -13.21 1.96 2.03
C GLU A 63 -13.59 2.45 3.42
N GLN A 64 -12.70 2.26 4.40
CA GLN A 64 -12.90 2.79 5.74
C GLN A 64 -12.97 4.31 5.75
N ARG A 65 -12.09 4.94 4.98
CA ARG A 65 -12.07 6.39 4.89
C ARG A 65 -13.36 6.93 4.29
N TRP A 66 -13.82 6.32 3.21
CA TRP A 66 -15.08 6.73 2.57
C TRP A 66 -16.27 6.58 3.52
N ALA A 67 -16.31 5.50 4.29
CA ALA A 67 -17.37 5.32 5.27
C ALA A 67 -17.36 6.42 6.33
N LEU A 68 -16.18 6.91 6.71
CA LEU A 68 -16.06 7.97 7.69
C LEU A 68 -16.41 9.34 7.12
N GLU A 69 -16.34 9.51 5.81
CA GLU A 69 -16.67 10.76 5.14
C GLU A 69 -18.19 10.96 4.98
N GLU A 70 -18.96 9.89 5.10
CA GLU A 70 -20.41 9.96 5.04
C GLU A 70 -20.95 10.41 6.39
#